data_73e87ac82d7b540d8c1a7a3449d89702
#
_entry.id   73e87ac82d7b540d8c1a7a3449d89702
#
_cell.length_a   1.000
_cell.length_b   1.000
_cell.length_c   1.000
_cell.angle_alpha   90.00
_cell.angle_beta   90.00
_cell.angle_gamma   90.00
#
_symmetry.space_group_name_H-M   'P 1'
#
loop_
_entity.id
_entity.type
_entity.pdbx_description
1 polymer ?
#
loop_
_entity_poly.entity_id
_entity_poly.type
_entity_poly.pdbx_seq_one_letter_code
_entity_poly.pdbx_strand_id
1 'polypeptide(L)'
;SANVDGYGDAVKNAAVLAIANSVQLENMYKREIGETQDGVTDVTITKPTLDEWVTFAATVAGEAASIKAATDKVQAAADEAKKMIEEASKQKNPMKAAKAAKTAKAATAVVEFGNTATPILVEESAAQVKAVNTIIETLKSGKNL
;
A
#
# COMPACT_ATOMS: atom_id res chain seq x y z
N SER A 1 -21.53 1.59 5.54
CA SER A 1 -21.28 0.45 6.42
C SER A 1 -19.87 0.52 6.98
N ALA A 2 -19.79 0.49 8.30
CA ALA A 2 -18.55 0.80 9.01
C ALA A 2 -17.40 -0.18 8.71
N ASN A 3 -17.69 -1.49 8.65
CA ASN A 3 -16.64 -2.50 8.43
C ASN A 3 -16.14 -2.49 6.99
N VAL A 4 -17.03 -2.32 6.02
CA VAL A 4 -16.67 -2.25 4.60
C VAL A 4 -15.84 -0.99 4.34
N ASP A 5 -16.30 0.16 4.83
CA ASP A 5 -15.62 1.43 4.65
C ASP A 5 -14.26 1.43 5.36
N GLY A 6 -14.21 0.87 6.57
CA GLY A 6 -12.97 0.72 7.32
C GLY A 6 -11.93 -0.14 6.61
N TYR A 7 -12.37 -1.24 5.98
CA TYR A 7 -11.49 -2.07 5.17
C TYR A 7 -10.99 -1.32 3.93
N GLY A 8 -11.90 -0.69 3.20
CA GLY A 8 -11.55 0.09 2.01
C GLY A 8 -10.55 1.21 2.32
N ASP A 9 -10.78 1.94 3.42
CA ASP A 9 -9.88 3.01 3.86
C ASP A 9 -8.51 2.47 4.28
N ALA A 10 -8.47 1.33 4.97
CA ALA A 10 -7.21 0.71 5.39
C ALA A 10 -6.40 0.25 4.17
N VAL A 11 -7.03 -0.32 3.14
CA VAL A 11 -6.36 -0.70 1.89
C VAL A 11 -5.83 0.52 1.17
N LYS A 12 -6.62 1.58 1.06
CA LYS A 12 -6.19 2.84 0.43
C LYS A 12 -5.01 3.47 1.18
N ASN A 13 -5.04 3.48 2.50
CA ASN A 13 -3.96 4.02 3.31
C ASN A 13 -2.66 3.22 3.12
N ALA A 14 -2.76 1.90 3.05
CA ALA A 14 -1.60 1.05 2.75
C ALA A 14 -1.05 1.32 1.35
N ALA A 15 -1.92 1.52 0.35
CA ALA A 15 -1.53 1.84 -1.01
C ALA A 15 -0.82 3.21 -1.10
N VAL A 16 -1.35 4.22 -0.42
CA VAL A 16 -0.74 5.56 -0.36
C VAL A 16 0.66 5.47 0.26
N LEU A 17 0.82 4.72 1.34
CA LEU A 17 2.11 4.51 1.99
C LEU A 17 3.10 3.83 1.05
N ALA A 18 2.67 2.78 0.36
CA ALA A 18 3.50 2.06 -0.62
C ALA A 18 3.98 2.98 -1.74
N ILE A 19 3.10 3.82 -2.26
CA ILE A 19 3.44 4.80 -3.30
C ILE A 19 4.44 5.83 -2.78
N ALA A 20 4.19 6.39 -1.59
CA ALA A 20 5.08 7.37 -0.97
C ALA A 20 6.48 6.78 -0.74
N ASN A 21 6.56 5.55 -0.27
CA ASN A 21 7.83 4.87 -0.05
C ASN A 21 8.53 4.54 -1.37
N SER A 22 7.79 4.19 -2.41
CA SER A 22 8.36 3.97 -3.76
C SER A 22 9.01 5.24 -4.30
N VAL A 23 8.33 6.37 -4.16
CA VAL A 23 8.87 7.68 -4.59
C VAL A 23 10.11 8.05 -3.77
N GLN A 24 10.07 7.85 -2.46
CA GLN A 24 11.20 8.13 -1.59
C GLN A 24 12.40 7.24 -1.91
N LEU A 25 12.17 5.95 -2.16
CA LEU A 25 13.22 5.02 -2.57
C LEU A 25 13.90 5.49 -3.86
N GLU A 26 13.11 5.86 -4.86
CA GLU A 26 13.62 6.37 -6.13
C GLU A 26 14.47 7.63 -5.92
N ASN A 27 13.99 8.57 -5.12
CA ASN A 27 14.71 9.82 -4.85
C ASN A 27 16.02 9.58 -4.08
N MET A 28 16.01 8.69 -3.09
CA MET A 28 17.21 8.33 -2.34
C MET A 28 18.22 7.59 -3.23
N TYR A 29 17.74 6.69 -4.09
CA TYR A 29 18.60 5.98 -5.03
C TYR A 29 19.27 6.94 -6.01
N LYS A 30 18.53 7.91 -6.54
CA LYS A 30 19.08 8.96 -7.42
C LYS A 30 20.18 9.78 -6.72
N ARG A 31 19.98 10.11 -5.46
CA ARG A 31 20.99 10.80 -4.66
C ARG A 31 22.23 9.94 -4.45
N GLU A 32 22.06 8.63 -4.30
CA GLU A 32 23.16 7.69 -4.05
C GLU A 32 24.05 7.50 -5.29
N ILE A 33 23.44 7.26 -6.46
CA ILE A 33 24.19 7.03 -7.70
C ILE A 33 24.61 8.31 -8.41
N GLY A 34 24.02 9.45 -8.03
CA GLY A 34 24.12 10.71 -8.74
C GLY A 34 23.21 10.76 -9.96
N GLU A 35 22.78 11.95 -10.32
CA GLU A 35 21.96 12.17 -11.51
C GLU A 35 22.84 12.65 -12.66
N THR A 36 22.82 11.93 -13.77
CA THR A 36 23.57 12.27 -14.96
C THR A 36 22.64 12.76 -16.04
N GLN A 37 22.87 13.98 -16.54
CA GLN A 37 22.13 14.58 -17.63
C GLN A 37 23.13 15.10 -18.68
N ASP A 38 22.93 14.73 -19.94
CA ASP A 38 23.81 15.11 -21.05
C ASP A 38 25.29 14.74 -20.81
N GLY A 39 25.53 13.63 -20.14
CA GLY A 39 26.89 13.15 -19.82
C GLY A 39 27.55 13.82 -18.63
N VAL A 40 26.84 14.74 -17.95
CA VAL A 40 27.33 15.44 -16.76
C VAL A 40 26.60 14.95 -15.52
N THR A 41 27.37 14.46 -14.54
CA THR A 41 26.83 14.05 -13.24
C THR A 41 26.66 15.27 -12.35
N ASP A 42 25.46 15.43 -11.76
CA ASP A 42 25.22 16.52 -10.82
C ASP A 42 25.90 16.22 -9.48
N VAL A 43 26.98 16.97 -9.20
CA VAL A 43 27.78 16.82 -7.98
C VAL A 43 27.21 17.62 -6.80
N THR A 44 26.15 18.41 -7.01
CA THR A 44 25.54 19.19 -5.94
C THR A 44 24.55 18.37 -5.12
N ILE A 45 24.14 17.19 -5.61
CA ILE A 45 23.25 16.27 -4.92
C ILE A 45 24.01 15.59 -3.80
N THR A 46 23.52 15.74 -2.57
CA THR A 46 24.12 15.10 -1.39
C THR A 46 23.66 13.66 -1.30
N LYS A 47 24.62 12.73 -1.26
CA LYS A 47 24.32 11.30 -1.04
C LYS A 47 23.60 11.08 0.28
N PRO A 48 22.63 10.14 0.35
CA PRO A 48 22.10 9.70 1.63
C PRO A 48 23.20 9.09 2.49
N THR A 49 23.11 9.30 3.79
CA THR A 49 24.00 8.60 4.75
C THR A 49 23.49 7.17 4.94
N LEU A 50 24.36 6.31 5.46
CA LEU A 50 23.95 4.96 5.85
C LEU A 50 22.79 5.02 6.88
N ASP A 51 22.84 5.97 7.81
CA ASP A 51 21.77 6.15 8.80
C ASP A 51 20.44 6.53 8.16
N GLU A 52 20.45 7.36 7.10
CA GLU A 52 19.24 7.67 6.33
C GLU A 52 18.66 6.41 5.70
N TRP A 53 19.50 5.55 5.13
CA TRP A 53 19.06 4.27 4.57
C TRP A 53 18.48 3.34 5.63
N VAL A 54 19.13 3.24 6.79
CA VAL A 54 18.63 2.41 7.90
C VAL A 54 17.29 2.92 8.42
N THR A 55 17.14 4.23 8.55
CA THR A 55 15.88 4.86 8.94
C THR A 55 14.78 4.57 7.91
N PHE A 56 15.12 4.65 6.63
CA PHE A 56 14.18 4.35 5.55
C PHE A 56 13.79 2.87 5.53
N ALA A 57 14.72 1.96 5.85
CA ALA A 57 14.41 0.53 5.98
C ALA A 57 13.32 0.30 7.02
N ALA A 58 13.36 1.00 8.17
CA ALA A 58 12.33 0.92 9.18
C ALA A 58 10.99 1.47 8.67
N THR A 59 11.02 2.56 7.89
CA THR A 59 9.82 3.15 7.27
C THR A 59 9.16 2.17 6.30
N VAL A 60 9.95 1.54 5.44
CA VAL A 60 9.46 0.56 4.46
C VAL A 60 8.90 -0.68 5.17
N ALA A 61 9.57 -1.14 6.23
CA ALA A 61 9.09 -2.26 7.03
C ALA A 61 7.71 -1.98 7.64
N GLY A 62 7.39 -0.71 7.93
CA GLY A 62 6.09 -0.29 8.43
C GLY A 62 4.93 -0.54 7.47
N GLU A 63 5.20 -0.69 6.16
CA GLU A 63 4.16 -1.03 5.18
C GLU A 63 3.53 -2.39 5.48
N ALA A 64 4.31 -3.36 5.90
CA ALA A 64 3.81 -4.70 6.23
C ALA A 64 2.78 -4.64 7.35
N ALA A 65 2.99 -3.77 8.35
CA ALA A 65 2.04 -3.57 9.44
C ALA A 65 0.73 -2.94 8.94
N SER A 66 0.81 -1.96 8.02
CA SER A 66 -0.38 -1.32 7.42
C SER A 66 -1.18 -2.30 6.57
N ILE A 67 -0.51 -3.14 5.79
CA ILE A 67 -1.14 -4.18 4.97
C ILE A 67 -1.81 -5.21 5.88
N LYS A 68 -1.14 -5.64 6.94
CA LYS A 68 -1.71 -6.57 7.92
C LYS A 68 -2.95 -5.97 8.59
N ALA A 69 -2.90 -4.71 8.98
CA ALA A 69 -4.05 -4.01 9.58
C ALA A 69 -5.25 -3.99 8.64
N ALA A 70 -5.02 -3.80 7.33
CA ALA A 70 -6.06 -3.89 6.31
C ALA A 70 -6.59 -5.33 6.18
N THR A 71 -5.69 -6.30 6.06
CA THR A 71 -6.06 -7.71 5.90
C THR A 71 -6.86 -8.23 7.10
N ASP A 72 -6.54 -7.80 8.31
CA ASP A 72 -7.28 -8.18 9.52
C ASP A 72 -8.74 -7.71 9.50
N LYS A 73 -9.09 -6.75 8.65
CA LYS A 73 -10.45 -6.22 8.51
C LYS A 73 -11.27 -6.91 7.42
N VAL A 74 -10.65 -7.77 6.60
CA VAL A 74 -11.33 -8.33 5.42
C VAL A 74 -12.53 -9.20 5.78
N GLN A 75 -12.42 -10.05 6.80
CA GLN A 75 -13.49 -10.96 7.15
C GLN A 75 -14.75 -10.22 7.61
N ALA A 76 -14.60 -9.24 8.49
CA ALA A 76 -15.72 -8.45 8.96
C ALA A 76 -16.36 -7.65 7.82
N ALA A 77 -15.56 -7.11 6.90
CA ALA A 77 -16.04 -6.38 5.74
C ALA A 77 -16.83 -7.30 4.79
N ALA A 78 -16.28 -8.49 4.52
CA ALA A 78 -16.96 -9.47 3.65
C ALA A 78 -18.28 -9.93 4.25
N ASP A 79 -18.32 -10.20 5.55
CA ASP A 79 -19.54 -10.61 6.26
C ASP A 79 -20.60 -9.50 6.22
N GLU A 80 -20.18 -8.26 6.43
CA GLU A 80 -21.10 -7.10 6.37
C GLU A 80 -21.66 -6.90 4.95
N ALA A 81 -20.83 -6.99 3.92
CA ALA A 81 -21.28 -6.89 2.53
C ALA A 81 -22.29 -7.98 2.18
N LYS A 82 -22.01 -9.22 2.61
CA LYS A 82 -22.90 -10.36 2.41
C LYS A 82 -24.25 -10.13 3.11
N LYS A 83 -24.23 -9.65 4.34
CA LYS A 83 -25.44 -9.32 5.11
C LYS A 83 -26.27 -8.23 4.41
N MET A 84 -25.61 -7.22 3.85
CA MET A 84 -26.29 -6.17 3.08
C MET A 84 -27.00 -6.73 1.85
N ILE A 85 -26.40 -7.68 1.15
CA ILE A 85 -27.02 -8.37 0.01
C ILE A 85 -28.26 -9.13 0.48
N GLU A 86 -28.16 -9.88 1.56
CA GLU A 86 -29.28 -10.65 2.12
C GLU A 86 -30.43 -9.74 2.56
N GLU A 87 -30.13 -8.63 3.23
CA GLU A 87 -31.14 -7.67 3.66
C GLU A 87 -31.80 -6.97 2.47
N ALA A 88 -31.05 -6.65 1.42
CA ALA A 88 -31.60 -6.07 0.20
C ALA A 88 -32.59 -7.00 -0.48
N SER A 89 -32.31 -8.31 -0.49
CA SER A 89 -33.19 -9.33 -1.08
C SER A 89 -34.52 -9.49 -0.31
N LYS A 90 -34.55 -9.10 0.94
CA LYS A 90 -35.76 -9.19 1.82
C LYS A 90 -36.63 -7.95 1.79
N GLN A 91 -36.17 -6.85 1.17
CA GLN A 91 -36.93 -5.62 1.07
C GLN A 91 -38.16 -5.80 0.17
N LYS A 92 -39.33 -5.48 0.69
CA LYS A 92 -40.60 -5.60 -0.03
C LYS A 92 -40.98 -4.34 -0.81
N ASN A 93 -40.49 -3.17 -0.36
CA ASN A 93 -40.75 -1.91 -1.04
C ASN A 93 -39.80 -1.79 -2.22
N PRO A 94 -40.30 -1.66 -3.48
CA PRO A 94 -39.43 -1.63 -4.67
C PRO A 94 -38.39 -0.53 -4.66
N MET A 95 -38.71 0.67 -4.19
CA MET A 95 -37.75 1.78 -4.13
C MET A 95 -36.67 1.54 -3.10
N LYS A 96 -37.04 1.03 -1.91
CA LYS A 96 -36.10 0.68 -0.86
C LYS A 96 -35.22 -0.51 -1.27
N ALA A 97 -35.82 -1.49 -1.94
CA ALA A 97 -35.09 -2.66 -2.45
C ALA A 97 -34.03 -2.24 -3.48
N ALA A 98 -34.39 -1.37 -4.42
CA ALA A 98 -33.44 -0.86 -5.43
C ALA A 98 -32.26 -0.09 -4.79
N LYS A 99 -32.55 0.76 -3.81
CA LYS A 99 -31.53 1.52 -3.08
C LYS A 99 -30.63 0.60 -2.25
N ALA A 100 -31.21 -0.37 -1.55
CA ALA A 100 -30.46 -1.32 -0.74
C ALA A 100 -29.57 -2.21 -1.62
N ALA A 101 -30.05 -2.66 -2.78
CA ALA A 101 -29.29 -3.44 -3.74
C ALA A 101 -28.10 -2.65 -4.28
N LYS A 102 -28.29 -1.37 -4.59
CA LYS A 102 -27.22 -0.48 -5.06
C LYS A 102 -26.12 -0.30 -3.99
N THR A 103 -26.54 -0.09 -2.74
CA THR A 103 -25.62 0.06 -1.61
C THR A 103 -24.84 -1.24 -1.35
N ALA A 104 -25.53 -2.40 -1.41
CA ALA A 104 -24.90 -3.71 -1.25
C ALA A 104 -23.89 -3.99 -2.37
N LYS A 105 -24.22 -3.62 -3.60
CA LYS A 105 -23.31 -3.75 -4.74
C LYS A 105 -22.05 -2.90 -4.57
N ALA A 106 -22.22 -1.66 -4.10
CA ALA A 106 -21.08 -0.77 -3.81
C ALA A 106 -20.19 -1.35 -2.70
N ALA A 107 -20.79 -1.90 -1.64
CA ALA A 107 -20.05 -2.56 -0.56
C ALA A 107 -19.25 -3.77 -1.07
N THR A 108 -19.86 -4.60 -1.91
CA THR A 108 -19.20 -5.75 -2.52
C THR A 108 -18.01 -5.31 -3.38
N ALA A 109 -18.17 -4.23 -4.15
CA ALA A 109 -17.10 -3.68 -4.98
C ALA A 109 -15.89 -3.22 -4.14
N VAL A 110 -16.12 -2.63 -2.98
CA VAL A 110 -15.05 -2.23 -2.06
C VAL A 110 -14.27 -3.46 -1.56
N VAL A 111 -14.98 -4.51 -1.15
CA VAL A 111 -14.35 -5.75 -0.70
C VAL A 111 -13.55 -6.40 -1.81
N GLU A 112 -14.08 -6.48 -3.02
CA GLU A 112 -13.38 -7.03 -4.19
C GLU A 112 -12.13 -6.23 -4.54
N PHE A 113 -12.23 -4.90 -4.49
CA PHE A 113 -11.08 -4.02 -4.70
C PHE A 113 -9.97 -4.33 -3.69
N GLY A 114 -10.32 -4.41 -2.41
CA GLY A 114 -9.34 -4.72 -1.36
C GLY A 114 -8.70 -6.09 -1.53
N ASN A 115 -9.49 -7.09 -1.90
CA ASN A 115 -9.01 -8.45 -2.14
C ASN A 115 -8.07 -8.54 -3.35
N THR A 116 -8.26 -7.67 -4.34
CA THR A 116 -7.38 -7.59 -5.51
C THR A 116 -6.10 -6.80 -5.19
N ALA A 117 -6.24 -5.69 -4.49
CA ALA A 117 -5.12 -4.78 -4.18
C ALA A 117 -4.15 -5.36 -3.13
N THR A 118 -4.65 -6.06 -2.12
CA THR A 118 -3.85 -6.54 -0.99
C THR A 118 -2.68 -7.45 -1.41
N PRO A 119 -2.85 -8.47 -2.28
CA PRO A 119 -1.72 -9.28 -2.74
C PRO A 119 -0.67 -8.46 -3.49
N ILE A 120 -1.09 -7.47 -4.26
CA ILE A 120 -0.17 -6.58 -5.00
C ILE A 120 0.65 -5.76 -4.01
N LEU A 121 0.01 -5.24 -2.96
CA LEU A 121 0.68 -4.47 -1.91
C LEU A 121 1.68 -5.33 -1.14
N VAL A 122 1.35 -6.59 -0.87
CA VAL A 122 2.27 -7.52 -0.21
C VAL A 122 3.53 -7.73 -1.05
N GLU A 123 3.38 -7.96 -2.36
CA GLU A 123 4.51 -8.13 -3.27
C GLU A 123 5.36 -6.87 -3.34
N GLU A 124 4.73 -5.71 -3.49
CA GLU A 124 5.43 -4.43 -3.57
C GLU A 124 6.20 -4.12 -2.29
N SER A 125 5.58 -4.34 -1.14
CA SER A 125 6.23 -4.15 0.17
C SER A 125 7.45 -5.06 0.32
N ALA A 126 7.33 -6.33 -0.03
CA ALA A 126 8.44 -7.28 0.02
C ALA A 126 9.58 -6.88 -0.90
N ALA A 127 9.27 -6.40 -2.11
CA ALA A 127 10.26 -5.94 -3.08
C ALA A 127 11.01 -4.70 -2.57
N GLN A 128 10.30 -3.75 -1.97
CA GLN A 128 10.89 -2.54 -1.40
C GLN A 128 11.83 -2.87 -0.22
N VAL A 129 11.38 -3.74 0.69
CA VAL A 129 12.20 -4.18 1.82
C VAL A 129 13.49 -4.84 1.33
N LYS A 130 13.38 -5.74 0.35
CA LYS A 130 14.53 -6.42 -0.23
C LYS A 130 15.49 -5.43 -0.89
N ALA A 131 14.99 -4.48 -1.67
CA ALA A 131 15.79 -3.48 -2.35
C ALA A 131 16.59 -2.63 -1.35
N VAL A 132 15.92 -2.12 -0.32
CA VAL A 132 16.57 -1.27 0.70
C VAL A 132 17.62 -2.07 1.47
N ASN A 133 17.31 -3.29 1.87
CA ASN A 133 18.25 -4.14 2.61
C ASN A 133 19.48 -4.49 1.75
N THR A 134 19.31 -4.75 0.46
CA THR A 134 20.42 -5.00 -0.47
C THR A 134 21.33 -3.78 -0.58
N ILE A 135 20.75 -2.58 -0.67
CA ILE A 135 21.51 -1.33 -0.71
C ILE A 135 22.32 -1.17 0.59
N ILE A 136 21.71 -1.37 1.73
CA ILE A 136 22.36 -1.26 3.04
C ILE A 136 23.55 -2.23 3.14
N GLU A 137 23.37 -3.49 2.74
CA GLU A 137 24.42 -4.50 2.75
C GLU A 137 25.58 -4.10 1.84
N THR A 138 25.27 -3.60 0.64
CA THR A 138 26.28 -3.12 -0.30
C THR A 138 27.10 -1.99 0.31
N LEU A 139 26.44 -0.99 0.90
CA LEU A 139 27.12 0.15 1.53
C LEU A 139 27.96 -0.25 2.74
N LYS A 140 27.44 -1.17 3.57
CA LYS A 140 28.18 -1.69 4.74
C LYS A 140 29.45 -2.45 4.35
N SER A 141 29.46 -3.07 3.16
CA SER A 141 30.65 -3.77 2.65
C SER A 141 31.71 -2.83 2.07
N GLY A 142 31.45 -1.53 2.07
CA GLY A 142 32.35 -0.51 1.50
C GLY A 142 32.26 -0.41 -0.02
N LYS A 143 31.29 -1.05 -0.65
CA LYS A 143 31.08 -1.00 -2.09
C LYS A 143 30.14 0.13 -2.46
N ASN A 144 30.25 0.62 -3.70
CA ASN A 144 29.32 1.59 -4.27
C ASN A 144 28.20 0.89 -5.02
N LEU A 145 27.08 1.56 -5.11
CA LEU A 145 25.95 1.10 -5.92
C LEU A 145 26.24 1.24 -7.41
#